data_b66931f81decee514432ee7892ac975d
#
_entry.id   b66931f81decee514432ee7892ac975d
#
_cell.length_a   1.000
_cell.length_b   1.000
_cell.length_c   1.000
_cell.angle_alpha   90.00
_cell.angle_beta   90.00
_cell.angle_gamma   90.00
#
_symmetry.space_group_name_H-M   'P 1'
#
loop_
_entity.id
_entity.type
_entity.pdbx_description
1 polymer ?
#
loop_
_entity_poly.entity_id
_entity_poly.type
_entity_poly.pdbx_seq_one_letter_code
_entity_poly.pdbx_strand_id
1 'polypeptide(L)'
;LLTSGRKAAAGLFARVDYKTLLFFTGLFVVVTGLERTGCLAVLADCIARLSGGKAVVMVAIILWVSAVASAFVDNIPFAATMVPVIQAMAQTQGVDLHVLAWALSMGTDLGGSATPIGASANVVGTSVAAKNGHPVTWGKYCRYCAPATIMVMAVSMVCIVVRYM
;
A
#
# COMPACT_ATOMS: atom_id res chain seq x y z
N LEU A 1 30.02 9.08 5.36
CA LEU A 1 30.62 9.84 4.24
C LEU A 1 31.71 10.80 4.72
N LEU A 2 31.50 11.53 5.81
CA LEU A 2 32.46 12.51 6.35
C LEU A 2 33.75 11.86 6.90
N THR A 3 33.71 10.59 7.28
CA THR A 3 34.81 9.84 7.83
C THR A 3 35.55 8.94 6.83
N SER A 4 34.98 8.76 5.64
CA SER A 4 35.49 7.89 4.59
C SER A 4 36.23 8.70 3.53
N GLY A 5 37.42 8.24 3.12
CA GLY A 5 38.20 8.88 2.04
C GLY A 5 37.40 8.93 0.72
N ARG A 6 37.76 9.84 -0.19
CA ARG A 6 37.12 10.06 -1.50
C ARG A 6 36.84 8.79 -2.32
N LYS A 7 37.75 7.82 -2.29
CA LYS A 7 37.59 6.53 -3.00
C LYS A 7 36.52 5.64 -2.39
N ALA A 8 36.37 5.64 -1.05
CA ALA A 8 35.33 4.90 -0.36
C ALA A 8 33.94 5.57 -0.60
N ALA A 9 33.89 6.88 -0.64
CA ALA A 9 32.66 7.62 -0.98
C ALA A 9 32.18 7.31 -2.41
N ALA A 10 33.08 7.31 -3.40
CA ALA A 10 32.73 6.96 -4.78
C ALA A 10 32.20 5.52 -4.90
N GLY A 11 32.78 4.57 -4.16
CA GLY A 11 32.30 3.19 -4.12
C GLY A 11 30.92 3.03 -3.45
N LEU A 12 30.59 3.87 -2.48
CA LEU A 12 29.26 3.90 -1.86
C LEU A 12 28.20 4.48 -2.81
N PHE A 13 28.50 5.56 -3.52
CA PHE A 13 27.59 6.13 -4.52
C PHE A 13 27.30 5.17 -5.67
N ALA A 14 28.26 4.36 -6.09
CA ALA A 14 28.05 3.36 -7.13
C ALA A 14 27.09 2.20 -6.71
N ARG A 15 26.88 2.02 -5.40
CA ARG A 15 25.96 1.00 -4.85
C ARG A 15 24.55 1.51 -4.59
N VAL A 16 24.31 2.80 -4.78
CA VAL A 16 22.99 3.41 -4.61
C VAL A 16 22.07 2.96 -5.73
N ASP A 17 20.89 2.50 -5.39
CA ASP A 17 19.86 2.16 -6.36
C ASP A 17 19.14 3.45 -6.86
N TYR A 18 19.78 4.08 -7.83
CA TYR A 18 19.25 5.30 -8.45
C TYR A 18 17.91 5.07 -9.16
N LYS A 19 17.63 3.85 -9.63
CA LYS A 19 16.35 3.54 -10.30
C LYS A 19 15.19 3.66 -9.32
N THR A 20 15.34 3.06 -8.15
CA THR A 20 14.34 3.15 -7.07
C THR A 20 14.18 4.59 -6.57
N LEU A 21 15.29 5.34 -6.39
CA LEU A 21 15.23 6.74 -5.98
C LEU A 21 14.49 7.62 -7.00
N LEU A 22 14.79 7.47 -8.30
CA LEU A 22 14.12 8.20 -9.37
C LEU A 22 12.65 7.81 -9.48
N PHE A 23 12.33 6.53 -9.31
CA PHE A 23 10.95 6.06 -9.27
C PHE A 23 10.14 6.76 -8.17
N PHE A 24 10.63 6.76 -6.93
CA PHE A 24 9.93 7.42 -5.83
C PHE A 24 9.86 8.94 -6.01
N THR A 25 10.92 9.56 -6.51
CA THR A 25 10.91 10.99 -6.83
C THR A 25 9.81 11.31 -7.84
N GLY A 26 9.74 10.57 -8.94
CA GLY A 26 8.68 10.71 -9.94
C GLY A 26 7.28 10.47 -9.36
N LEU A 27 7.13 9.43 -8.55
CA LEU A 27 5.87 9.13 -7.86
C LEU A 27 5.40 10.32 -7.02
N PHE A 28 6.24 10.87 -6.17
CA PHE A 28 5.85 12.00 -5.31
C PHE A 28 5.53 13.27 -6.10
N VAL A 29 6.22 13.51 -7.21
CA VAL A 29 5.88 14.63 -8.12
C VAL A 29 4.48 14.44 -8.71
N VAL A 30 4.14 13.24 -9.17
CA VAL A 30 2.81 12.92 -9.70
C VAL A 30 1.74 13.06 -8.61
N VAL A 31 1.98 12.50 -7.43
CA VAL A 31 1.04 12.58 -6.28
C VAL A 31 0.79 14.04 -5.90
N THR A 32 1.84 14.86 -5.82
CA THR A 32 1.72 16.31 -5.54
C THR A 32 0.91 17.02 -6.64
N GLY A 33 1.09 16.63 -7.90
CA GLY A 33 0.28 17.12 -9.01
C GLY A 33 -1.21 16.78 -8.87
N LEU A 34 -1.53 15.53 -8.51
CA LEU A 34 -2.90 15.08 -8.27
C LEU A 34 -3.54 15.80 -7.06
N GLU A 35 -2.78 16.06 -6.02
CA GLU A 35 -3.23 16.83 -4.87
C GLU A 35 -3.57 18.28 -5.26
N ARG A 36 -2.65 18.97 -5.97
CA ARG A 36 -2.86 20.35 -6.41
C ARG A 36 -4.00 20.52 -7.43
N THR A 37 -4.27 19.51 -8.24
CA THR A 37 -5.40 19.52 -9.20
C THR A 37 -6.74 19.20 -8.53
N GLY A 38 -6.76 18.84 -7.25
CA GLY A 38 -7.98 18.47 -6.53
C GLY A 38 -8.50 17.05 -6.83
N CYS A 39 -7.82 16.28 -7.64
CA CYS A 39 -8.23 14.90 -7.98
C CYS A 39 -8.36 14.02 -6.72
N LEU A 40 -7.44 14.17 -5.76
CA LEU A 40 -7.47 13.40 -4.52
C LEU A 40 -8.66 13.81 -3.62
N ALA A 41 -9.03 15.09 -3.62
CA ALA A 41 -10.21 15.57 -2.91
C ALA A 41 -11.52 15.01 -3.51
N VAL A 42 -11.60 14.91 -4.85
CA VAL A 42 -12.73 14.27 -5.53
C VAL A 42 -12.84 12.79 -5.15
N LEU A 43 -11.72 12.09 -5.09
CA LEU A 43 -11.69 10.69 -4.66
C LEU A 43 -12.15 10.52 -3.20
N ALA A 44 -11.67 11.40 -2.30
CA ALA A 44 -12.09 11.43 -0.91
C ALA A 44 -13.60 11.67 -0.76
N ASP A 45 -14.15 12.65 -1.52
CA ASP A 45 -15.58 12.94 -1.53
C ASP A 45 -16.42 11.78 -2.10
N CYS A 46 -15.92 11.11 -3.14
CA CYS A 46 -16.56 9.92 -3.70
C CYS A 46 -16.67 8.80 -2.64
N ILE A 47 -15.60 8.51 -1.92
CA ILE A 47 -15.59 7.52 -0.83
C ILE A 47 -16.57 7.96 0.28
N ALA A 48 -16.55 9.22 0.66
CA ALA A 48 -17.45 9.77 1.66
C ALA A 48 -18.93 9.63 1.28
N ARG A 49 -19.28 9.90 0.03
CA ARG A 49 -20.64 9.70 -0.49
C ARG A 49 -21.05 8.24 -0.52
N LEU A 50 -20.18 7.35 -0.98
CA LEU A 50 -20.43 5.90 -1.02
C LEU A 50 -20.63 5.32 0.38
N SER A 51 -19.95 5.88 1.38
CA SER A 51 -20.10 5.45 2.77
C SER A 51 -21.36 5.96 3.47
N GLY A 52 -22.08 6.91 2.86
CA GLY A 52 -23.23 7.57 3.48
C GLY A 52 -22.88 8.31 4.77
N GLY A 53 -21.63 8.78 4.90
CA GLY A 53 -21.10 9.46 6.10
C GLY A 53 -20.84 8.55 7.30
N LYS A 54 -20.96 7.23 7.16
CA LYS A 54 -20.71 6.28 8.25
C LYS A 54 -19.24 5.92 8.33
N ALA A 55 -18.57 6.24 9.42
CA ALA A 55 -17.15 6.00 9.64
C ALA A 55 -16.76 4.52 9.45
N VAL A 56 -17.55 3.57 9.95
CA VAL A 56 -17.31 2.12 9.76
C VAL A 56 -17.26 1.74 8.29
N VAL A 57 -18.18 2.30 7.47
CA VAL A 57 -18.23 2.01 6.03
C VAL A 57 -17.06 2.65 5.30
N MET A 58 -16.64 3.87 5.68
CA MET A 58 -15.43 4.51 5.14
C MET A 58 -14.19 3.66 5.39
N VAL A 59 -14.00 3.20 6.63
CA VAL A 59 -12.91 2.31 7.01
C VAL A 59 -12.94 1.02 6.22
N ALA A 60 -14.13 0.40 6.06
CA ALA A 60 -14.29 -0.80 5.25
C ALA A 60 -13.89 -0.56 3.79
N ILE A 61 -14.37 0.53 3.18
CA ILE A 61 -14.02 0.88 1.79
C ILE A 61 -12.51 1.07 1.66
N ILE A 62 -11.89 1.87 2.52
CA ILE A 62 -10.44 2.10 2.49
C ILE A 62 -9.69 0.77 2.60
N LEU A 63 -10.01 -0.05 3.59
CA LEU A 63 -9.32 -1.32 3.84
C LEU A 63 -9.45 -2.28 2.65
N TRP A 64 -10.67 -2.52 2.15
CA TRP A 64 -10.89 -3.49 1.08
C TRP A 64 -10.45 -3.01 -0.29
N VAL A 65 -10.67 -1.73 -0.62
CA VAL A 65 -10.20 -1.14 -1.89
C VAL A 65 -8.68 -1.13 -1.91
N SER A 66 -8.05 -0.76 -0.80
CA SER A 66 -6.59 -0.79 -0.68
C SER A 66 -6.03 -2.21 -0.84
N ALA A 67 -6.71 -3.21 -0.29
CA ALA A 67 -6.30 -4.60 -0.43
C ALA A 67 -6.39 -5.09 -1.89
N VAL A 68 -7.49 -4.80 -2.57
CA VAL A 68 -7.65 -5.17 -3.99
C VAL A 68 -6.63 -4.46 -4.87
N ALA A 69 -6.41 -3.17 -4.66
CA ALA A 69 -5.43 -2.41 -5.43
C ALA A 69 -4.00 -2.92 -5.18
N SER A 70 -3.64 -3.15 -3.91
CA SER A 70 -2.32 -3.62 -3.52
C SER A 70 -2.05 -5.08 -3.94
N ALA A 71 -3.07 -5.87 -4.21
CA ALA A 71 -2.89 -7.19 -4.81
C ALA A 71 -2.22 -7.15 -6.19
N PHE A 72 -2.28 -6.02 -6.90
CA PHE A 72 -1.73 -5.84 -8.25
C PHE A 72 -0.69 -4.73 -8.35
N VAL A 73 -0.68 -3.80 -7.42
CA VAL A 73 0.28 -2.67 -7.34
C VAL A 73 1.08 -2.83 -6.06
N ASP A 74 2.38 -2.61 -6.12
CA ASP A 74 3.24 -2.65 -4.93
C ASP A 74 2.68 -1.75 -3.82
N ASN A 75 2.67 -2.24 -2.57
CA ASN A 75 2.04 -1.60 -1.43
C ASN A 75 2.61 -0.21 -1.12
N ILE A 76 3.92 -0.01 -1.27
CA ILE A 76 4.57 1.27 -0.92
C ILE A 76 4.09 2.43 -1.81
N PRO A 77 4.16 2.35 -3.17
CA PRO A 77 3.67 3.43 -4.02
C PRO A 77 2.16 3.66 -3.87
N PHE A 78 1.38 2.58 -3.68
CA PHE A 78 -0.05 2.73 -3.48
C PHE A 78 -0.37 3.46 -2.16
N ALA A 79 0.24 3.04 -1.04
CA ALA A 79 0.06 3.70 0.24
C ALA A 79 0.46 5.19 0.17
N ALA A 80 1.59 5.52 -0.45
CA ALA A 80 2.05 6.89 -0.60
C ALA A 80 1.05 7.79 -1.35
N THR A 81 0.36 7.24 -2.36
CA THR A 81 -0.69 7.97 -3.10
C THR A 81 -1.97 8.16 -2.28
N MET A 82 -2.28 7.20 -1.41
CA MET A 82 -3.52 7.23 -0.62
C MET A 82 -3.42 8.07 0.66
N VAL A 83 -2.21 8.35 1.15
CA VAL A 83 -2.03 9.18 2.36
C VAL A 83 -2.72 10.54 2.26
N PRO A 84 -2.55 11.36 1.21
CA PRO A 84 -3.28 12.62 1.09
C PRO A 84 -4.80 12.45 1.02
N VAL A 85 -5.29 11.32 0.44
CA VAL A 85 -6.72 11.02 0.37
C VAL A 85 -7.32 10.82 1.75
N ILE A 86 -6.69 9.97 2.59
CA ILE A 86 -7.18 9.74 3.96
C ILE A 86 -7.03 10.98 4.84
N GLN A 87 -6.03 11.83 4.60
CA GLN A 87 -5.88 13.12 5.28
C GLN A 87 -7.04 14.06 4.92
N ALA A 88 -7.39 14.19 3.64
CA ALA A 88 -8.53 14.98 3.19
C ALA A 88 -9.84 14.44 3.79
N MET A 89 -10.03 13.13 3.84
CA MET A 89 -11.20 12.50 4.46
C MET A 89 -11.28 12.79 5.96
N ALA A 90 -10.19 12.69 6.68
CA ALA A 90 -10.16 13.01 8.11
C ALA A 90 -10.59 14.46 8.36
N GLN A 91 -10.10 15.42 7.55
CA GLN A 91 -10.41 16.85 7.68
C GLN A 91 -11.87 17.16 7.31
N THR A 92 -12.41 16.53 6.27
CA THR A 92 -13.74 16.86 5.74
C THR A 92 -14.87 16.10 6.41
N GLN A 93 -14.62 14.86 6.86
CA GLN A 93 -15.64 13.97 7.41
C GLN A 93 -15.53 13.81 8.94
N GLY A 94 -14.49 14.35 9.56
CA GLY A 94 -14.29 14.27 11.02
C GLY A 94 -13.98 12.86 11.52
N VAL A 95 -13.55 11.94 10.64
CA VAL A 95 -13.11 10.59 11.02
C VAL A 95 -11.67 10.66 11.51
N ASP A 96 -11.35 9.94 12.58
CA ASP A 96 -9.99 9.92 13.12
C ASP A 96 -8.98 9.42 12.07
N LEU A 97 -7.97 10.25 11.80
CA LEU A 97 -6.89 9.93 10.86
C LEU A 97 -6.15 8.64 11.21
N HIS A 98 -5.97 8.36 12.52
CA HIS A 98 -5.31 7.12 12.95
C HIS A 98 -6.08 5.88 12.52
N VAL A 99 -7.40 5.91 12.58
CA VAL A 99 -8.25 4.79 12.17
C VAL A 99 -8.17 4.57 10.66
N LEU A 100 -8.22 5.66 9.88
CA LEU A 100 -8.06 5.60 8.41
C LEU A 100 -6.65 5.13 8.03
N ALA A 101 -5.61 5.56 8.76
CA ALA A 101 -4.23 5.11 8.55
C ALA A 101 -4.06 3.62 8.84
N TRP A 102 -4.68 3.09 9.90
CA TRP A 102 -4.69 1.66 10.17
C TRP A 102 -5.41 0.88 9.07
N ALA A 103 -6.57 1.36 8.61
CA ALA A 103 -7.30 0.73 7.52
C ALA A 103 -6.48 0.71 6.22
N LEU A 104 -5.83 1.82 5.87
CA LEU A 104 -4.95 1.90 4.71
C LEU A 104 -3.75 0.95 4.83
N SER A 105 -3.03 1.00 5.97
CA SER A 105 -1.84 0.18 6.20
C SER A 105 -2.16 -1.31 6.15
N MET A 106 -3.16 -1.76 6.90
CA MET A 106 -3.58 -3.16 6.89
C MET A 106 -4.12 -3.58 5.51
N GLY A 107 -4.87 -2.71 4.84
CA GLY A 107 -5.38 -2.98 3.50
C GLY A 107 -4.25 -3.18 2.49
N THR A 108 -3.27 -2.29 2.47
CA THR A 108 -2.16 -2.36 1.52
C THR A 108 -1.22 -3.52 1.81
N ASP A 109 -0.80 -3.71 3.05
CA ASP A 109 0.17 -4.74 3.40
C ASP A 109 -0.40 -6.16 3.26
N LEU A 110 -1.57 -6.38 3.85
CA LEU A 110 -2.20 -7.70 3.79
C LEU A 110 -2.69 -8.00 2.38
N GLY A 111 -3.29 -7.01 1.70
CA GLY A 111 -3.78 -7.15 0.33
C GLY A 111 -2.70 -7.54 -0.67
N GLY A 112 -1.49 -6.98 -0.52
CA GLY A 112 -0.32 -7.34 -1.32
C GLY A 112 0.06 -8.81 -1.25
N SER A 113 -0.33 -9.51 -0.19
CA SER A 113 -0.06 -10.95 -0.04
C SER A 113 -0.98 -11.85 -0.88
N ALA A 114 -2.06 -11.32 -1.46
CA ALA A 114 -3.03 -12.12 -2.21
C ALA A 114 -2.49 -12.67 -3.54
N THR A 115 -1.54 -11.97 -4.16
CA THR A 115 -0.95 -12.36 -5.45
C THR A 115 0.58 -12.39 -5.41
N PRO A 116 1.24 -13.13 -6.32
CA PRO A 116 2.70 -13.18 -6.35
C PRO A 116 3.36 -11.86 -6.76
N ILE A 117 2.63 -10.90 -7.31
CA ILE A 117 3.15 -9.58 -7.72
C ILE A 117 2.72 -8.43 -6.81
N GLY A 118 1.79 -8.65 -5.88
CA GLY A 118 1.26 -7.60 -5.01
C GLY A 118 2.29 -7.01 -4.03
N ALA A 119 3.41 -7.69 -3.82
CA ALA A 119 4.53 -7.16 -3.06
C ALA A 119 5.87 -7.62 -3.65
N SER A 120 6.87 -6.76 -3.61
CA SER A 120 8.23 -7.07 -4.09
C SER A 120 8.81 -8.31 -3.41
N ALA A 121 8.50 -8.53 -2.13
CA ALA A 121 8.93 -9.70 -1.37
C ALA A 121 8.39 -11.01 -1.96
N ASN A 122 7.15 -11.02 -2.45
CA ASN A 122 6.54 -12.21 -3.06
C ASN A 122 7.23 -12.56 -4.39
N VAL A 123 7.56 -11.54 -5.19
CA VAL A 123 8.29 -11.71 -6.46
C VAL A 123 9.67 -12.32 -6.20
N VAL A 124 10.38 -11.81 -5.21
CA VAL A 124 11.69 -12.35 -4.82
C VAL A 124 11.56 -13.77 -4.28
N GLY A 125 10.62 -14.00 -3.36
CA GLY A 125 10.40 -15.32 -2.76
C GLY A 125 10.06 -16.40 -3.79
N THR A 126 9.14 -16.11 -4.71
CA THR A 126 8.76 -17.05 -5.78
C THR A 126 9.90 -17.27 -6.78
N SER A 127 10.71 -16.24 -7.07
CA SER A 127 11.90 -16.36 -7.93
C SER A 127 12.97 -17.23 -7.29
N VAL A 128 13.23 -17.08 -6.00
CA VAL A 128 14.18 -17.90 -5.24
C VAL A 128 13.70 -19.37 -5.20
N ALA A 129 12.41 -19.59 -4.92
CA ALA A 129 11.82 -20.94 -4.94
C ALA A 129 12.00 -21.62 -6.30
N ALA A 130 11.74 -20.90 -7.40
CA ALA A 130 11.92 -21.42 -8.76
C ALA A 130 13.38 -21.78 -9.06
N LYS A 131 14.35 -20.94 -8.65
CA LYS A 131 15.79 -21.22 -8.81
C LYS A 131 16.27 -22.45 -8.04
N ASN A 132 15.58 -22.80 -6.95
CA ASN A 132 15.88 -23.99 -6.14
C ASN A 132 15.05 -25.22 -6.54
N GLY A 133 14.45 -25.24 -7.72
CA GLY A 133 13.70 -26.41 -8.23
C GLY A 133 12.25 -26.52 -7.71
N HIS A 134 11.75 -25.50 -7.00
CA HIS A 134 10.38 -25.47 -6.46
C HIS A 134 9.56 -24.31 -7.06
N PRO A 135 9.25 -24.32 -8.37
CA PRO A 135 8.50 -23.25 -9.00
C PRO A 135 7.07 -23.16 -8.44
N VAL A 136 6.67 -21.94 -8.08
CA VAL A 136 5.31 -21.64 -7.65
C VAL A 136 4.58 -20.93 -8.78
N THR A 137 3.59 -21.60 -9.38
CA THR A 137 2.78 -21.02 -10.43
C THR A 137 1.79 -19.99 -9.85
N TRP A 138 1.38 -19.02 -10.67
CA TRP A 138 0.39 -18.00 -10.28
C TRP A 138 -0.87 -18.61 -9.66
N GLY A 139 -1.47 -19.58 -10.33
CA GLY A 139 -2.69 -20.22 -9.84
C GLY A 139 -2.49 -20.96 -8.51
N LYS A 140 -1.34 -21.62 -8.32
CA LYS A 140 -1.00 -22.27 -7.05
C LYS A 140 -0.84 -21.25 -5.93
N TYR A 141 -0.15 -20.14 -6.18
CA TYR A 141 0.02 -19.06 -5.20
C TYR A 141 -1.33 -18.50 -4.77
N CYS A 142 -2.12 -18.00 -5.73
CA CYS A 142 -3.41 -17.35 -5.45
C CYS A 142 -4.42 -18.30 -4.79
N ARG A 143 -4.39 -19.60 -5.12
CA ARG A 143 -5.29 -20.59 -4.52
C ARG A 143 -5.16 -20.70 -3.01
N TYR A 144 -3.95 -20.50 -2.48
CA TYR A 144 -3.68 -20.58 -1.03
C TYR A 144 -3.63 -19.19 -0.39
N CYS A 145 -2.96 -18.25 -1.02
CA CYS A 145 -2.73 -16.94 -0.41
C CYS A 145 -3.95 -16.02 -0.49
N ALA A 146 -4.73 -16.02 -1.58
CA ALA A 146 -5.88 -15.13 -1.68
C ALA A 146 -6.97 -15.42 -0.63
N PRO A 147 -7.43 -16.68 -0.40
CA PRO A 147 -8.41 -16.93 0.66
C PRO A 147 -7.84 -16.66 2.07
N ALA A 148 -6.56 -16.94 2.30
CA ALA A 148 -5.90 -16.59 3.57
C ALA A 148 -5.88 -15.08 3.78
N THR A 149 -5.56 -14.31 2.74
CA THR A 149 -5.60 -12.84 2.77
C THR A 149 -7.01 -12.33 3.10
N ILE A 150 -8.04 -12.85 2.43
CA ILE A 150 -9.44 -12.45 2.71
C ILE A 150 -9.80 -12.71 4.17
N MET A 151 -9.42 -13.85 4.72
CA MET A 151 -9.68 -14.19 6.12
C MET A 151 -8.98 -13.21 7.08
N VAL A 152 -7.69 -12.95 6.86
CA VAL A 152 -6.92 -12.02 7.69
C VAL A 152 -7.47 -10.60 7.58
N MET A 153 -7.88 -10.17 6.37
CA MET A 153 -8.52 -8.88 6.15
C MET A 153 -9.85 -8.75 6.92
N ALA A 154 -10.67 -9.79 6.92
CA ALA A 154 -11.92 -9.79 7.68
C ALA A 154 -11.65 -9.67 9.20
N VAL A 155 -10.66 -10.41 9.72
CA VAL A 155 -10.23 -10.31 11.12
C VAL A 155 -9.71 -8.89 11.42
N SER A 156 -8.87 -8.33 10.55
CA SER A 156 -8.34 -6.97 10.69
C SER A 156 -9.46 -5.91 10.72
N MET A 157 -10.47 -6.06 9.86
CA MET A 157 -11.64 -5.18 9.88
C MET A 157 -12.38 -5.24 11.22
N VAL A 158 -12.62 -6.45 11.74
CA VAL A 158 -13.26 -6.63 13.05
C VAL A 158 -12.41 -5.99 14.16
N CYS A 159 -11.09 -6.22 14.14
CA CYS A 159 -10.18 -5.63 15.12
C CYS A 159 -10.21 -4.09 15.11
N ILE A 160 -10.20 -3.48 13.92
CA ILE A 160 -10.29 -2.02 13.80
C ILE A 160 -11.62 -1.51 14.37
N VAL A 161 -12.73 -2.14 13.99
CA VAL A 161 -14.06 -1.72 14.47
C VAL A 161 -14.17 -1.87 15.98
N VAL A 162 -13.79 -3.00 16.54
CA VAL A 162 -13.89 -3.25 18.01
C VAL A 162 -12.96 -2.34 18.82
N ARG A 163 -11.78 -1.99 18.26
CA ARG A 163 -10.78 -1.22 19.00
C ARG A 163 -11.01 0.28 18.94
N TYR A 164 -11.55 0.81 17.83
CA TYR A 164 -11.55 2.24 17.55
C TYR A 164 -12.94 2.84 17.27
N MET A 165 -13.98 2.02 17.17
CA MET A 165 -15.36 2.45 16.90
C MET A 165 -16.36 1.90 17.92
#